data_cf41e083d3c73ac9eb6c9b53b28095d1
#
_entry.id   cf41e083d3c73ac9eb6c9b53b28095d1
#
_cell.length_a   1.000
_cell.length_b   1.000
_cell.length_c   1.000
_cell.angle_alpha   90.00
_cell.angle_beta   90.00
_cell.angle_gamma   90.00
#
_symmetry.space_group_name_H-M   'P 1'
#
loop_
_entity.id
_entity.type
_entity.pdbx_description
1 polymer ?
#
loop_
_entity_poly.entity_id
_entity_poly.type
_entity_poly.pdbx_seq_one_letter_code
_entity_poly.pdbx_strand_id
1 'polypeptide(L)'
;MVHGGWADPIDEYLKPTEGYFERVQGNVFVSGHTHIQILQRFGDKLYCNPGSVGQPRDGDPRAAFAVYEAGEFTLHRVEYDMQTVFELMKAAGFNDYYYGGLKTGARNLRRLEDD
;
A
#
# COMPACT_ATOMS: atom_id res chain seq x y z
N MET A 1 -6.18 0.58 14.10
CA MET A 1 -5.24 0.34 12.99
C MET A 1 -4.76 -1.09 13.01
N VAL A 2 -4.74 -1.73 11.87
CA VAL A 2 -4.25 -3.10 11.70
C VAL A 2 -3.36 -3.16 10.45
N HIS A 3 -2.58 -4.24 10.30
CA HIS A 3 -1.76 -4.41 9.09
C HIS A 3 -2.62 -4.82 7.88
N GLY A 4 -3.40 -5.88 8.00
CA GLY A 4 -4.25 -6.41 6.91
C GLY A 4 -5.66 -5.85 6.95
N GLY A 5 -6.51 -6.45 7.73
CA GLY A 5 -7.89 -6.02 7.89
C GLY A 5 -8.49 -6.51 9.20
N TRP A 6 -9.76 -6.24 9.39
CA TRP A 6 -10.40 -6.55 10.67
C TRP A 6 -10.93 -7.98 10.73
N ALA A 7 -11.02 -8.67 9.60
CA ALA A 7 -11.28 -10.11 9.58
C ALA A 7 -10.01 -10.92 9.79
N ASP A 8 -8.88 -10.46 9.26
CA ASP A 8 -7.55 -11.05 9.48
C ASP A 8 -6.53 -9.92 9.59
N PRO A 9 -6.07 -9.58 10.81
CA PRO A 9 -5.20 -8.43 11.02
C PRO A 9 -3.83 -8.52 10.35
N ILE A 10 -3.40 -9.70 9.93
CA ILE A 10 -2.06 -9.91 9.36
C ILE A 10 -2.11 -10.11 7.85
N ASP A 11 -2.95 -11.00 7.37
CA ASP A 11 -2.85 -11.49 6.00
C ASP A 11 -3.95 -11.00 5.05
N GLU A 12 -4.95 -10.29 5.54
CA GLU A 12 -6.05 -9.84 4.70
C GLU A 12 -5.63 -8.76 3.70
N TYR A 13 -5.98 -8.96 2.40
CA TYR A 13 -5.90 -7.93 1.37
C TYR A 13 -7.26 -7.23 1.30
N LEU A 14 -7.45 -6.24 2.16
CA LEU A 14 -8.74 -5.58 2.33
C LEU A 14 -9.11 -4.75 1.11
N LYS A 15 -10.34 -4.94 0.62
CA LYS A 15 -10.98 -4.05 -0.35
C LYS A 15 -12.03 -3.24 0.39
N PRO A 16 -11.87 -1.92 0.52
CA PRO A 16 -12.79 -1.12 1.33
C PRO A 16 -14.16 -1.02 0.66
N THR A 17 -15.18 -1.39 1.41
CA THR A 17 -16.59 -1.24 1.02
C THR A 17 -17.38 -0.75 2.22
N GLU A 18 -18.52 -0.10 1.96
CA GLU A 18 -19.40 0.35 3.03
C GLU A 18 -19.85 -0.81 3.91
N GLY A 19 -20.26 -1.92 3.30
CA GLY A 19 -20.70 -3.11 4.03
C GLY A 19 -19.62 -3.74 4.90
N TYR A 20 -18.36 -3.63 4.51
CA TYR A 20 -17.26 -4.15 5.31
C TYR A 20 -17.19 -3.45 6.67
N PHE A 21 -17.33 -2.12 6.69
CA PHE A 21 -17.15 -1.32 7.90
C PHE A 21 -18.39 -1.18 8.75
N GLU A 22 -19.55 -1.60 8.28
CA GLU A 22 -20.79 -1.58 9.06
C GLU A 22 -20.67 -2.35 10.37
N ARG A 23 -19.89 -3.43 10.36
CA ARG A 23 -19.73 -4.33 11.51
C ARG A 23 -18.49 -4.04 12.35
N VAL A 24 -17.69 -3.07 11.95
CA VAL A 24 -16.46 -2.72 12.67
C VAL A 24 -16.72 -1.46 13.48
N GLN A 25 -16.48 -1.53 14.78
CA GLN A 25 -16.63 -0.35 15.65
C GLN A 25 -15.54 0.66 15.40
N GLY A 26 -15.92 1.94 15.38
CA GLY A 26 -15.00 3.04 15.19
C GLY A 26 -15.42 3.94 14.04
N ASN A 27 -14.67 5.01 13.85
CA ASN A 27 -14.93 6.02 12.82
C ASN A 27 -13.74 6.22 11.90
N VAL A 28 -12.54 5.90 12.35
CA VAL A 28 -11.30 6.06 11.57
C VAL A 28 -10.58 4.73 11.54
N PHE A 29 -10.35 4.24 10.32
CA PHE A 29 -9.76 2.92 10.08
C PHE A 29 -8.52 3.07 9.22
N VAL A 30 -7.42 2.45 9.63
CA VAL A 30 -6.15 2.45 8.90
C VAL A 30 -5.65 1.02 8.76
N SER A 31 -5.37 0.62 7.53
CA SER A 31 -4.67 -0.65 7.25
C SER A 31 -3.69 -0.49 6.10
N GLY A 32 -2.84 -1.49 5.91
CA GLY A 32 -1.83 -1.52 4.86
C GLY A 32 -1.89 -2.82 4.06
N HIS A 33 -0.76 -3.47 3.92
CA HIS A 33 -0.58 -4.79 3.30
C HIS A 33 -0.75 -4.84 1.78
N THR A 34 -1.76 -4.17 1.22
CA THR A 34 -2.02 -4.21 -0.23
C THR A 34 -1.02 -3.41 -1.06
N HIS A 35 -0.31 -2.45 -0.45
CA HIS A 35 0.58 -1.50 -1.12
C HIS A 35 -0.16 -0.55 -2.10
N ILE A 36 -1.45 -0.34 -1.87
CA ILE A 36 -2.29 0.55 -2.68
C ILE A 36 -2.77 1.69 -1.81
N GLN A 37 -2.44 2.93 -2.19
CA GLN A 37 -2.83 4.11 -1.43
C GLN A 37 -4.30 4.43 -1.67
N ILE A 38 -5.10 4.47 -0.61
CA ILE A 38 -6.54 4.70 -0.66
C ILE A 38 -6.95 5.63 0.48
N LEU A 39 -7.82 6.57 0.17
CA LEU A 39 -8.55 7.34 1.17
C LEU A 39 -10.01 7.36 0.77
N GLN A 40 -10.89 6.81 1.60
CA GLN A 40 -12.29 6.67 1.26
C GLN A 40 -13.19 6.89 2.48
N ARG A 41 -14.28 7.60 2.26
CA ARG A 41 -15.29 7.88 3.27
C ARG A 41 -16.54 7.04 3.02
N PHE A 42 -17.06 6.46 4.10
CA PHE A 42 -18.31 5.72 4.11
C PHE A 42 -19.21 6.31 5.20
N GLY A 43 -20.05 7.28 4.84
CA GLY A 43 -20.85 7.99 5.84
C GLY A 43 -19.98 8.75 6.82
N ASP A 44 -20.07 8.42 8.10
CA ASP A 44 -19.23 8.99 9.16
C ASP A 44 -17.94 8.23 9.40
N LYS A 45 -17.69 7.16 8.63
CA LYS A 45 -16.49 6.34 8.74
C LYS A 45 -15.49 6.71 7.66
N LEU A 46 -14.22 6.76 8.04
CA LEU A 46 -13.11 7.13 7.16
C LEU A 46 -12.07 6.03 7.16
N TYR A 47 -11.76 5.51 5.97
CA TYR A 47 -10.75 4.49 5.78
C TYR A 47 -9.55 5.07 5.03
N CYS A 48 -8.35 4.77 5.52
CA CYS A 48 -7.10 5.11 4.85
C CYS A 48 -6.18 3.89 4.79
N ASN A 49 -5.67 3.63 3.59
CA ASN A 49 -4.48 2.83 3.40
C ASN A 49 -3.40 3.78 2.88
N PRO A 50 -2.32 4.02 3.65
CA PRO A 50 -1.30 4.98 3.23
C PRO A 50 -0.47 4.53 2.04
N GLY A 51 -0.62 3.27 1.61
CA GLY A 51 0.15 2.70 0.52
C GLY A 51 1.47 2.12 1.01
N SER A 52 2.48 2.14 0.15
CA SER A 52 3.79 1.59 0.47
C SER A 52 4.89 2.63 0.25
N VAL A 53 5.81 2.72 1.19
CA VAL A 53 7.01 3.54 1.04
C VAL A 53 7.98 2.89 0.06
N GLY A 54 8.19 1.59 0.21
CA GLY A 54 9.23 0.87 -0.53
C GLY A 54 8.77 0.11 -1.77
N GLN A 55 7.47 -0.24 -1.86
CA GLN A 55 6.97 -1.08 -2.94
C GLN A 55 5.53 -0.75 -3.31
N PRO A 56 5.24 0.46 -3.83
CA PRO A 56 3.90 0.77 -4.32
C PRO A 56 3.45 -0.18 -5.42
N ARG A 57 2.15 -0.52 -5.40
CA ARG A 57 1.54 -1.45 -6.37
C ARG A 57 0.27 -0.87 -7.02
N ASP A 58 0.14 0.45 -7.00
CA ASP A 58 -1.01 1.18 -7.55
C ASP A 58 -0.69 1.97 -8.82
N GLY A 59 0.43 1.64 -9.47
CA GLY A 59 0.84 2.25 -10.73
C GLY A 59 1.64 3.54 -10.57
N ASP A 60 1.87 3.99 -9.34
CA ASP A 60 2.72 5.15 -9.04
C ASP A 60 3.95 4.67 -8.26
N PRO A 61 5.16 4.77 -8.83
CA PRO A 61 6.36 4.23 -8.18
C PRO A 61 6.90 5.07 -7.04
N ARG A 62 6.39 6.28 -6.85
CA ARG A 62 6.86 7.17 -5.79
C ARG A 62 6.47 6.61 -4.41
N ALA A 63 7.31 6.84 -3.42
CA ALA A 63 7.02 6.45 -2.05
C ALA A 63 5.71 7.07 -1.56
N ALA A 64 4.85 6.26 -0.96
CA ALA A 64 3.54 6.71 -0.50
C ALA A 64 3.49 6.75 1.02
N PHE A 65 2.89 7.82 1.56
CA PHE A 65 2.59 7.92 2.98
C PHE A 65 1.37 8.82 3.20
N ALA A 66 0.83 8.81 4.39
CA ALA A 66 -0.29 9.64 4.76
C ALA A 66 -0.02 10.33 6.10
N VAL A 67 -0.58 11.52 6.26
CA VAL A 67 -0.56 12.27 7.52
C VAL A 67 -1.98 12.39 8.02
N TYR A 68 -2.20 12.02 9.29
CA TYR A 68 -3.47 12.23 9.98
C TYR A 68 -3.33 13.38 10.96
N GLU A 69 -4.14 14.42 10.76
CA GLU A 69 -4.08 15.59 11.60
C GLU A 69 -5.47 16.24 11.69
N ALA A 70 -5.90 16.56 12.91
CA ALA A 70 -7.17 17.24 13.17
C ALA A 70 -8.38 16.55 12.51
N GLY A 71 -8.40 15.21 12.53
CA GLY A 71 -9.50 14.43 11.96
C GLY A 71 -9.43 14.20 10.46
N GLU A 72 -8.36 14.64 9.80
CA GLU A 72 -8.22 14.53 8.35
C GLU A 72 -6.92 13.81 7.95
N PHE A 73 -7.00 13.04 6.87
CA PHE A 73 -5.83 12.47 6.22
C PHE A 73 -5.41 13.31 5.02
N THR A 74 -4.11 13.45 4.85
CA THR A 74 -3.50 13.97 3.63
C THR A 74 -2.61 12.89 3.04
N LEU A 75 -2.84 12.51 1.79
CA LEU A 75 -2.04 11.54 1.08
C LEU A 75 -0.86 12.23 0.40
N HIS A 76 0.30 11.60 0.49
CA HIS A 76 1.54 12.14 -0.08
C HIS A 76 2.26 11.12 -0.93
N ARG A 77 2.97 11.62 -1.95
CA ARG A 77 3.90 10.86 -2.78
C ARG A 77 5.23 11.58 -2.84
N VAL A 78 6.32 10.85 -2.71
CA VAL A 78 7.68 11.41 -2.73
C VAL A 78 8.54 10.61 -3.69
N GLU A 79 9.20 11.32 -4.60
CA GLU A 79 10.22 10.74 -5.44
C GLU A 79 11.47 10.42 -4.61
N TYR A 80 12.14 9.34 -4.95
CA TYR A 80 13.38 8.94 -4.31
C TYR A 80 14.34 8.33 -5.33
N ASP A 81 15.58 8.14 -4.95
CA ASP A 81 16.61 7.57 -5.83
C ASP A 81 16.42 6.06 -5.97
N MET A 82 15.55 5.67 -6.90
CA MET A 82 15.26 4.27 -7.18
C MET A 82 16.45 3.55 -7.79
N GLN A 83 17.26 4.26 -8.58
CA GLN A 83 18.40 3.66 -9.27
C GLN A 83 19.41 3.10 -8.27
N THR A 84 19.67 3.83 -7.20
CA THR A 84 20.55 3.35 -6.13
C THR A 84 19.98 2.08 -5.48
N VAL A 85 18.66 2.01 -5.26
CA VAL A 85 18.02 0.81 -4.72
C VAL A 85 18.21 -0.38 -5.66
N PHE A 86 18.00 -0.19 -6.96
CA PHE A 86 18.17 -1.26 -7.95
C PHE A 86 19.63 -1.76 -7.99
N GLU A 87 20.58 -0.85 -7.94
CA GLU A 87 22.00 -1.20 -7.93
C GLU A 87 22.39 -1.99 -6.68
N LEU A 88 21.89 -1.59 -5.52
CA LEU A 88 22.13 -2.30 -4.27
C LEU A 88 21.49 -3.70 -4.27
N MET A 89 20.29 -3.83 -4.78
CA MET A 89 19.62 -5.12 -4.86
C MET A 89 20.35 -6.06 -5.84
N LYS A 90 20.75 -5.53 -6.99
CA LYS A 90 21.54 -6.30 -7.97
C LYS A 90 22.87 -6.75 -7.37
N ALA A 91 23.58 -5.87 -6.68
CA ALA A 91 24.85 -6.19 -6.03
C ALA A 91 24.68 -7.25 -4.92
N ALA A 92 23.54 -7.25 -4.25
CA ALA A 92 23.21 -8.24 -3.20
C ALA A 92 22.77 -9.60 -3.78
N GLY A 93 22.72 -9.75 -5.10
CA GLY A 93 22.38 -11.01 -5.76
C GLY A 93 20.90 -11.19 -6.09
N PHE A 94 20.07 -10.17 -5.88
CA PHE A 94 18.66 -10.21 -6.31
C PHE A 94 18.57 -10.04 -7.83
N ASN A 95 17.76 -10.85 -8.49
CA ASN A 95 17.49 -10.64 -9.91
C ASN A 95 16.38 -9.60 -10.09
N ASP A 96 16.15 -9.17 -11.33
CA ASP A 96 15.20 -8.11 -11.66
C ASP A 96 13.73 -8.46 -11.33
N TYR A 97 13.42 -9.74 -11.11
CA TYR A 97 12.11 -10.16 -10.63
C TYR A 97 11.73 -9.42 -9.34
N TYR A 98 12.69 -9.23 -8.42
CA TYR A 98 12.42 -8.65 -7.11
C TYR A 98 12.31 -7.13 -7.11
N TYR A 99 12.88 -6.44 -8.09
CA TYR A 99 12.86 -4.96 -8.12
C TYR A 99 12.31 -4.36 -9.41
N GLY A 100 12.04 -5.17 -10.43
CA GLY A 100 11.56 -4.64 -11.73
C GLY A 100 10.25 -3.88 -11.63
N GLY A 101 9.33 -4.33 -10.78
CA GLY A 101 8.05 -3.65 -10.56
C GLY A 101 8.16 -2.32 -9.84
N LEU A 102 9.27 -2.04 -9.16
CA LEU A 102 9.46 -0.78 -8.43
C LEU A 102 9.49 0.42 -9.38
N LYS A 103 9.97 0.24 -10.61
CA LYS A 103 10.06 1.32 -11.60
C LYS A 103 8.72 1.87 -12.03
N THR A 104 7.69 1.04 -12.00
CA THR A 104 6.35 1.39 -12.47
C THR A 104 5.32 1.47 -11.35
N GLY A 105 5.68 1.06 -10.13
CA GLY A 105 4.73 0.92 -9.05
C GLY A 105 3.74 -0.21 -9.29
N ALA A 106 4.13 -1.21 -10.05
CA ALA A 106 3.29 -2.32 -10.42
C ALA A 106 3.65 -3.60 -9.66
N ARG A 107 2.67 -4.49 -9.55
CA ARG A 107 2.91 -5.84 -9.08
C ARG A 107 3.84 -6.55 -10.06
N ASN A 108 4.75 -7.39 -9.55
CA ASN A 108 5.57 -8.20 -10.43
C ASN A 108 4.74 -9.36 -10.99
N LEU A 109 4.29 -9.22 -12.23
CA LEU A 109 3.41 -10.19 -12.88
C LEU A 109 4.17 -11.41 -13.43
N ARG A 110 5.48 -11.32 -13.58
CA ARG A 110 6.29 -12.40 -14.12
C ARG A 110 6.13 -13.70 -13.32
N ARG A 111 6.09 -13.58 -12.00
CA ARG A 111 5.92 -14.73 -11.13
C ARG A 111 4.58 -15.43 -11.32
N LEU A 112 3.54 -14.67 -11.62
CA LEU A 112 2.21 -15.23 -11.85
C LEU A 112 2.14 -16.02 -13.16
N GLU A 113 2.95 -15.64 -14.13
CA GLU A 113 3.04 -16.34 -15.41
C GLU A 113 3.90 -17.60 -15.31
N ASP A 114 4.89 -17.60 -14.44
CA ASP A 114 5.78 -18.73 -14.20
C ASP A 114 5.14 -19.82 -13.33
N ASP A 115 4.10 -19.50 -12.63
CA ASP A 115 3.32 -20.43 -11.82
C ASP A 115 2.22 -21.10 -12.65
#